data_cb71ddf667a518440ca0a0b9be469e70
#
_entry.id   cb71ddf667a518440ca0a0b9be469e70
#
_cell.length_a   1.000
_cell.length_b   1.000
_cell.length_c   1.000
_cell.angle_alpha   90.00
_cell.angle_beta   90.00
_cell.angle_gamma   90.00
#
_symmetry.space_group_name_H-M   'P 1'
#
loop_
_entity.id
_entity.type
_entity.pdbx_description
1 polymer ?
#
loop_
_entity_poly.entity_id
_entity_poly.type
_entity_poly.pdbx_seq_one_letter_code
_entity_poly.pdbx_strand_id
1 'polypeptide(L)'
;PAQPEPGDPAEPTPDNPTEPEPPAPATSQWVHHAEGWRYESADGTWLKDGVFEVGGMRYAFNTDGFVPVGWYRAPDGTWYASTENGVRTGWYRDGSWYLLSDSGAMVTGWQVSGGTRYYLNPDAGGAMATGWTKVDGTWYHLDASGAMSASTWVRAGAWYYLGESGAMATGWFKAGDTWYYADASGAMRTGWVSDGGSWYYLGSSGAMATGWLQQGATWSYLRPDSG
;
A
#
# COMPACT_ATOMS: atom_id res chain seq x y z
N PRO A 1 49.50 -75.80 -58.36
CA PRO A 1 49.08 -74.60 -57.69
C PRO A 1 47.62 -74.34 -57.98
N ALA A 2 46.85 -74.35 -56.97
CA ALA A 2 45.42 -74.13 -57.05
C ALA A 2 45.08 -72.58 -57.14
N GLN A 3 44.16 -72.28 -58.02
CA GLN A 3 43.61 -70.97 -58.16
C GLN A 3 42.64 -70.63 -56.97
N PRO A 4 42.65 -69.46 -56.46
CA PRO A 4 41.67 -69.07 -55.44
C PRO A 4 40.30 -68.86 -56.09
N GLU A 5 39.26 -69.35 -55.43
CA GLU A 5 37.84 -69.16 -55.83
C GLU A 5 37.41 -67.72 -55.60
N PRO A 6 36.51 -67.15 -56.41
CA PRO A 6 35.99 -65.80 -56.25
C PRO A 6 35.01 -65.79 -55.03
N GLY A 7 35.26 -64.85 -54.12
CA GLY A 7 34.42 -64.66 -52.93
C GLY A 7 32.99 -64.14 -53.30
N ASP A 8 32.04 -64.72 -52.61
CA ASP A 8 30.64 -64.47 -52.70
C ASP A 8 30.35 -62.95 -52.36
N PRO A 9 29.50 -62.22 -53.06
CA PRO A 9 29.13 -60.84 -52.75
C PRO A 9 28.38 -60.80 -51.43
N ALA A 10 28.84 -59.94 -50.51
CA ALA A 10 28.18 -59.71 -49.23
C ALA A 10 26.73 -59.27 -49.41
N GLU A 11 25.78 -59.95 -48.79
CA GLU A 11 24.38 -59.51 -48.72
C GLU A 11 24.30 -58.12 -48.09
N PRO A 12 23.41 -57.20 -48.64
CA PRO A 12 23.14 -55.91 -48.02
C PRO A 12 22.51 -56.13 -46.67
N THR A 13 23.10 -55.59 -45.63
CA THR A 13 22.47 -55.54 -44.28
C THR A 13 21.16 -54.77 -44.41
N PRO A 14 20.02 -55.28 -43.87
CA PRO A 14 18.76 -54.57 -43.93
C PRO A 14 18.88 -53.27 -43.16
N ASP A 15 18.52 -52.15 -43.82
CA ASP A 15 18.34 -50.83 -43.19
C ASP A 15 17.40 -50.99 -42.01
N ASN A 16 17.95 -50.90 -40.81
CA ASN A 16 17.15 -50.82 -39.59
C ASN A 16 16.32 -49.53 -39.67
N PRO A 17 14.98 -49.54 -39.64
CA PRO A 17 14.21 -48.36 -39.67
C PRO A 17 14.64 -47.45 -38.50
N THR A 18 15.10 -46.25 -38.80
CA THR A 18 15.51 -45.23 -37.81
C THR A 18 14.26 -45.02 -36.93
N GLU A 19 14.39 -45.37 -35.65
CA GLU A 19 13.38 -45.05 -34.62
C GLU A 19 13.11 -43.56 -34.68
N PRO A 20 11.83 -43.13 -34.77
CA PRO A 20 11.54 -41.70 -34.86
C PRO A 20 12.12 -40.98 -33.65
N GLU A 21 12.94 -39.98 -33.91
CA GLU A 21 13.52 -39.13 -32.87
C GLU A 21 12.40 -38.66 -31.94
N PRO A 22 12.54 -38.81 -30.59
CA PRO A 22 11.49 -38.36 -29.67
C PRO A 22 11.19 -36.89 -29.94
N PRO A 23 9.92 -36.47 -29.92
CA PRO A 23 9.55 -35.10 -30.19
C PRO A 23 10.34 -34.18 -29.25
N ALA A 24 10.88 -33.08 -29.79
CA ALA A 24 11.57 -32.07 -29.01
C ALA A 24 10.69 -31.70 -27.81
N PRO A 25 11.26 -31.54 -26.60
CA PRO A 25 10.47 -31.18 -25.43
C PRO A 25 9.65 -29.92 -25.72
N ALA A 26 8.37 -29.95 -25.43
CA ALA A 26 7.51 -28.79 -25.58
C ALA A 26 8.08 -27.63 -24.75
N THR A 27 8.14 -26.45 -25.34
CA THR A 27 8.58 -25.24 -24.66
C THR A 27 7.37 -24.49 -24.13
N SER A 28 7.50 -23.91 -22.93
CA SER A 28 6.45 -23.07 -22.39
C SER A 28 6.21 -21.85 -23.29
N GLN A 29 4.95 -21.47 -23.53
CA GLN A 29 4.59 -20.44 -24.50
C GLN A 29 3.32 -19.66 -24.10
N TRP A 30 3.23 -18.42 -24.61
CA TRP A 30 2.01 -17.65 -24.57
C TRP A 30 1.08 -18.06 -25.71
N VAL A 31 -0.19 -18.28 -25.40
CA VAL A 31 -1.24 -18.61 -26.38
C VAL A 31 -2.38 -17.60 -26.25
N HIS A 32 -2.74 -16.99 -27.37
CA HIS A 32 -3.84 -16.03 -27.44
C HIS A 32 -5.13 -16.72 -27.91
N HIS A 33 -6.19 -16.56 -27.14
CA HIS A 33 -7.54 -17.02 -27.42
C HIS A 33 -8.50 -15.83 -27.58
N ALA A 34 -9.73 -16.10 -27.98
CA ALA A 34 -10.77 -15.06 -28.07
C ALA A 34 -11.04 -14.38 -26.71
N GLU A 35 -10.91 -15.13 -25.62
CA GLU A 35 -11.14 -14.69 -24.23
C GLU A 35 -9.90 -14.02 -23.59
N GLY A 36 -8.72 -14.07 -24.25
CA GLY A 36 -7.48 -13.46 -23.77
C GLY A 36 -6.26 -14.35 -23.83
N TRP A 37 -5.23 -13.96 -23.09
CA TRP A 37 -3.95 -14.65 -23.02
C TRP A 37 -3.91 -15.74 -21.96
N ARG A 38 -3.30 -16.88 -22.31
CA ARG A 38 -2.92 -17.98 -21.41
C ARG A 38 -1.44 -18.27 -21.53
N TYR A 39 -0.86 -18.90 -20.49
CA TYR A 39 0.50 -19.40 -20.54
C TYR A 39 0.51 -20.91 -20.37
N GLU A 40 0.96 -21.61 -21.41
CA GLU A 40 1.09 -23.06 -21.46
C GLU A 40 2.51 -23.44 -20.97
N SER A 41 2.59 -24.30 -19.97
CA SER A 41 3.83 -24.89 -19.50
C SER A 41 4.32 -25.97 -20.44
N ALA A 42 5.62 -26.35 -20.35
CA ALA A 42 6.24 -27.35 -21.22
C ALA A 42 5.58 -28.74 -21.14
N ASP A 43 4.85 -29.02 -20.07
CA ASP A 43 4.07 -30.24 -19.86
C ASP A 43 2.64 -30.19 -20.43
N GLY A 44 2.27 -29.09 -21.10
CA GLY A 44 0.95 -28.87 -21.70
C GLY A 44 -0.12 -28.41 -20.70
N THR A 45 0.25 -28.11 -19.44
CA THR A 45 -0.68 -27.53 -18.46
C THR A 45 -0.73 -26.02 -18.56
N TRP A 46 -1.85 -25.43 -18.17
CA TRP A 46 -2.03 -23.97 -18.12
C TRP A 46 -1.73 -23.45 -16.72
N LEU A 47 -1.02 -22.31 -16.62
CA LEU A 47 -0.99 -21.57 -15.37
C LEU A 47 -2.39 -21.02 -15.09
N LYS A 48 -2.88 -21.21 -13.89
CA LYS A 48 -4.22 -20.77 -13.48
C LYS A 48 -4.31 -20.54 -11.98
N ASP A 49 -5.33 -19.78 -11.59
CA ASP A 49 -5.75 -19.60 -10.21
C ASP A 49 -4.62 -19.13 -9.30
N GLY A 50 -3.95 -18.05 -9.71
CA GLY A 50 -2.83 -17.51 -8.95
C GLY A 50 -2.05 -16.42 -9.67
N VAL A 51 -0.94 -16.00 -9.05
CA VAL A 51 0.04 -15.07 -9.62
C VAL A 51 1.38 -15.78 -9.76
N PHE A 52 1.89 -15.80 -10.98
CA PHE A 52 3.10 -16.55 -11.35
C PHE A 52 4.10 -15.63 -12.03
N GLU A 53 5.38 -15.95 -11.92
CA GLU A 53 6.44 -15.27 -12.64
C GLU A 53 6.67 -15.95 -14.00
N VAL A 54 6.58 -15.16 -15.06
CA VAL A 54 6.81 -15.60 -16.44
C VAL A 54 7.73 -14.59 -17.11
N GLY A 55 8.92 -15.05 -17.50
CA GLY A 55 9.90 -14.19 -18.18
C GLY A 55 10.37 -13.00 -17.34
N GLY A 56 10.46 -13.13 -16.03
CA GLY A 56 10.88 -12.07 -15.11
C GLY A 56 9.77 -11.07 -14.75
N MET A 57 8.54 -11.29 -15.22
CA MET A 57 7.36 -10.48 -14.86
C MET A 57 6.29 -11.34 -14.20
N ARG A 58 5.49 -10.74 -13.33
CA ARG A 58 4.40 -11.43 -12.64
C ARG A 58 3.08 -11.21 -13.39
N TYR A 59 2.36 -12.30 -13.61
CA TYR A 59 1.07 -12.32 -14.23
C TYR A 59 0.05 -13.01 -13.32
N ALA A 60 -1.13 -12.43 -13.23
CA ALA A 60 -2.28 -13.09 -12.64
C ALA A 60 -2.95 -14.00 -13.68
N PHE A 61 -3.44 -15.16 -13.23
CA PHE A 61 -4.25 -16.06 -14.05
C PHE A 61 -5.49 -16.43 -13.27
N ASN A 62 -6.66 -16.29 -13.90
CA ASN A 62 -7.91 -16.67 -13.29
C ASN A 62 -8.10 -18.21 -13.25
N THR A 63 -9.23 -18.68 -12.73
CA THR A 63 -9.55 -20.12 -12.63
C THR A 63 -9.57 -20.84 -13.98
N ASP A 64 -9.86 -20.12 -15.07
CA ASP A 64 -9.85 -20.65 -16.43
C ASP A 64 -8.46 -20.56 -17.09
N GLY A 65 -7.48 -19.97 -16.41
CA GLY A 65 -6.11 -19.79 -16.90
C GLY A 65 -5.91 -18.57 -17.78
N PHE A 66 -6.88 -17.67 -17.90
CA PHE A 66 -6.70 -16.40 -18.63
C PHE A 66 -6.10 -15.32 -17.75
N VAL A 67 -5.31 -14.44 -18.36
CA VAL A 67 -4.83 -13.21 -17.72
C VAL A 67 -6.00 -12.23 -17.60
N PRO A 68 -6.49 -11.93 -16.38
CA PRO A 68 -7.57 -10.97 -16.20
C PRO A 68 -7.05 -9.54 -16.39
N VAL A 69 -7.90 -8.63 -16.85
CA VAL A 69 -7.62 -7.19 -16.91
C VAL A 69 -8.46 -6.48 -15.84
N GLY A 70 -7.83 -5.65 -15.01
CA GLY A 70 -8.45 -4.99 -13.87
C GLY A 70 -8.08 -5.65 -12.54
N TRP A 71 -8.96 -5.51 -11.54
CA TRP A 71 -8.72 -6.10 -10.23
C TRP A 71 -8.90 -7.61 -10.24
N TYR A 72 -7.89 -8.30 -9.76
CA TYR A 72 -7.89 -9.75 -9.57
C TYR A 72 -7.70 -10.09 -8.09
N ARG A 73 -8.53 -10.97 -7.57
CA ARG A 73 -8.39 -11.51 -6.23
C ARG A 73 -7.87 -12.94 -6.30
N ALA A 74 -6.68 -13.16 -5.77
CA ALA A 74 -6.08 -14.47 -5.70
C ALA A 74 -6.78 -15.36 -4.65
N PRO A 75 -6.60 -16.70 -4.70
CA PRO A 75 -7.24 -17.63 -3.76
C PRO A 75 -6.89 -17.39 -2.28
N ASP A 76 -5.73 -16.83 -1.99
CA ASP A 76 -5.30 -16.42 -0.65
C ASP A 76 -5.99 -15.13 -0.15
N GLY A 77 -6.82 -14.52 -0.98
CA GLY A 77 -7.54 -13.28 -0.70
C GLY A 77 -6.80 -12.00 -1.08
N THR A 78 -5.56 -12.10 -1.56
CA THR A 78 -4.74 -10.94 -1.96
C THR A 78 -5.27 -10.32 -3.25
N TRP A 79 -5.34 -8.98 -3.29
CA TRP A 79 -5.75 -8.25 -4.47
C TRP A 79 -4.56 -7.79 -5.31
N TYR A 80 -4.72 -7.83 -6.63
CA TYR A 80 -3.75 -7.37 -7.62
C TYR A 80 -4.45 -6.54 -8.69
N ALA A 81 -3.76 -5.51 -9.20
CA ALA A 81 -4.20 -4.82 -10.42
C ALA A 81 -3.49 -5.46 -11.61
N SER A 82 -4.23 -6.29 -12.36
CA SER A 82 -3.71 -7.08 -13.48
C SER A 82 -3.92 -6.37 -14.81
N THR A 83 -2.97 -6.56 -15.71
CA THR A 83 -3.03 -6.14 -17.11
C THR A 83 -2.51 -7.27 -17.99
N GLU A 84 -2.73 -7.16 -19.31
CA GLU A 84 -2.14 -8.09 -20.29
C GLU A 84 -0.60 -8.14 -20.23
N ASN A 85 0.05 -7.09 -19.69
CA ASN A 85 1.50 -6.98 -19.53
C ASN A 85 1.98 -7.30 -18.10
N GLY A 86 1.19 -8.01 -17.31
CA GLY A 86 1.50 -8.38 -15.95
C GLY A 86 0.78 -7.55 -14.88
N VAL A 87 1.06 -7.88 -13.61
CA VAL A 87 0.51 -7.14 -12.46
C VAL A 87 1.22 -5.80 -12.28
N ARG A 88 0.47 -4.78 -11.90
CA ARG A 88 1.02 -3.46 -11.60
C ARG A 88 1.69 -3.44 -10.24
N THR A 89 2.59 -2.48 -10.03
CA THR A 89 3.27 -2.18 -8.77
C THR A 89 3.21 -0.68 -8.49
N GLY A 90 3.46 -0.28 -7.25
CA GLY A 90 3.45 1.12 -6.84
C GLY A 90 2.04 1.72 -6.79
N TRP A 91 1.96 3.04 -6.95
CA TRP A 91 0.69 3.75 -6.91
C TRP A 91 -0.19 3.46 -8.13
N TYR A 92 -1.42 3.05 -7.87
CA TYR A 92 -2.42 2.73 -8.89
C TYR A 92 -3.71 3.50 -8.63
N ARG A 93 -4.30 4.07 -9.70
CA ARG A 93 -5.55 4.83 -9.61
C ARG A 93 -6.66 4.12 -10.35
N ASP A 94 -7.72 3.81 -9.61
CA ASP A 94 -8.98 3.31 -10.15
C ASP A 94 -10.13 3.89 -9.29
N GLY A 95 -10.68 5.02 -9.74
CA GLY A 95 -11.57 5.86 -8.92
C GLY A 95 -10.85 6.50 -7.74
N SER A 96 -10.26 5.67 -6.87
CA SER A 96 -9.40 6.04 -5.74
C SER A 96 -7.92 5.71 -6.01
N TRP A 97 -7.03 6.15 -5.12
CA TRP A 97 -5.63 5.73 -5.13
C TRP A 97 -5.45 4.48 -4.26
N TYR A 98 -4.65 3.56 -4.75
CA TYR A 98 -4.24 2.31 -4.09
C TYR A 98 -2.73 2.18 -4.15
N LEU A 99 -2.13 1.45 -3.22
CA LEU A 99 -0.70 1.15 -3.27
C LEU A 99 -0.51 -0.36 -3.43
N LEU A 100 0.32 -0.72 -4.41
CA LEU A 100 0.69 -2.09 -4.73
C LEU A 100 2.16 -2.26 -4.36
N SER A 101 2.49 -3.34 -3.68
CA SER A 101 3.88 -3.68 -3.33
C SER A 101 4.71 -4.00 -4.57
N ASP A 102 6.01 -4.20 -4.40
CA ASP A 102 6.90 -4.68 -5.47
C ASP A 102 6.51 -6.06 -6.01
N SER A 103 5.76 -6.84 -5.23
CA SER A 103 5.17 -8.09 -5.69
C SER A 103 3.87 -7.92 -6.48
N GLY A 104 3.34 -6.70 -6.57
CA GLY A 104 2.04 -6.37 -7.15
C GLY A 104 0.86 -6.53 -6.19
N ALA A 105 1.07 -7.06 -4.99
CA ALA A 105 0.02 -7.23 -4.00
C ALA A 105 -0.46 -5.88 -3.46
N MET A 106 -1.78 -5.66 -3.40
CA MET A 106 -2.37 -4.48 -2.78
C MET A 106 -2.05 -4.47 -1.29
N VAL A 107 -1.55 -3.34 -0.79
CA VAL A 107 -1.26 -3.15 0.63
C VAL A 107 -2.32 -2.29 1.30
N THR A 108 -2.52 -2.50 2.61
CA THR A 108 -3.46 -1.73 3.44
C THR A 108 -2.78 -1.24 4.71
N GLY A 109 -3.48 -0.39 5.48
CA GLY A 109 -2.96 0.20 6.70
C GLY A 109 -1.95 1.33 6.43
N TRP A 110 -1.12 1.60 7.43
CA TRP A 110 -0.09 2.63 7.32
C TRP A 110 1.04 2.18 6.38
N GLN A 111 1.36 3.02 5.41
CA GLN A 111 2.43 2.79 4.43
C GLN A 111 3.34 4.02 4.34
N VAL A 112 4.60 3.80 3.98
CA VAL A 112 5.55 4.87 3.66
C VAL A 112 5.94 4.75 2.19
N SER A 113 5.75 5.83 1.45
CA SER A 113 6.15 5.92 0.04
C SER A 113 6.84 7.25 -0.19
N GLY A 114 8.06 7.22 -0.74
CA GLY A 114 8.85 8.44 -0.95
C GLY A 114 9.11 9.24 0.33
N GLY A 115 9.23 8.59 1.50
CA GLY A 115 9.43 9.25 2.79
C GLY A 115 8.16 9.85 3.42
N THR A 116 7.02 9.77 2.75
CA THR A 116 5.73 10.28 3.23
C THR A 116 4.85 9.13 3.72
N ARG A 117 4.14 9.33 4.83
CA ARG A 117 3.20 8.35 5.38
C ARG A 117 1.81 8.55 4.80
N TYR A 118 1.19 7.44 4.41
CA TYR A 118 -0.16 7.34 3.90
C TYR A 118 -0.95 6.27 4.66
N TYR A 119 -2.26 6.37 4.64
CA TYR A 119 -3.13 5.32 5.18
C TYR A 119 -4.02 4.75 4.08
N LEU A 120 -3.81 3.47 3.75
CA LEU A 120 -4.61 2.69 2.81
C LEU A 120 -5.70 1.99 3.64
N ASN A 121 -6.92 2.51 3.58
CA ASN A 121 -7.99 2.12 4.50
C ASN A 121 -8.51 0.71 4.19
N PRO A 122 -8.30 -0.29 5.08
CA PRO A 122 -8.80 -1.65 4.87
C PRO A 122 -10.33 -1.71 4.75
N ASP A 123 -11.04 -0.88 5.54
CA ASP A 123 -12.51 -0.84 5.54
C ASP A 123 -13.09 -0.19 4.28
N ALA A 124 -12.26 0.56 3.55
CA ALA A 124 -12.57 1.13 2.24
C ALA A 124 -11.94 0.34 1.08
N GLY A 125 -11.69 -0.96 1.28
CA GLY A 125 -11.12 -1.84 0.27
C GLY A 125 -9.69 -1.49 -0.15
N GLY A 126 -8.90 -0.87 0.72
CA GLY A 126 -7.52 -0.46 0.46
C GLY A 126 -7.37 0.91 -0.19
N ALA A 127 -8.46 1.67 -0.35
CA ALA A 127 -8.39 3.03 -0.88
C ALA A 127 -7.59 3.96 0.04
N MET A 128 -6.76 4.83 -0.56
CA MET A 128 -6.00 5.85 0.16
C MET A 128 -6.95 6.82 0.87
N ALA A 129 -6.76 6.97 2.18
CA ALA A 129 -7.53 7.91 2.99
C ALA A 129 -7.08 9.36 2.76
N THR A 130 -8.03 10.29 2.88
CA THR A 130 -7.81 11.74 2.92
C THR A 130 -8.70 12.37 3.98
N GLY A 131 -8.33 13.55 4.49
CA GLY A 131 -9.08 14.21 5.55
C GLY A 131 -8.89 13.54 6.92
N TRP A 132 -9.86 13.76 7.80
CA TRP A 132 -9.85 13.18 9.14
C TRP A 132 -10.13 11.69 9.11
N THR A 133 -9.21 10.91 9.65
CA THR A 133 -9.29 9.44 9.68
C THR A 133 -8.99 8.93 11.08
N LYS A 134 -9.84 8.05 11.60
CA LYS A 134 -9.64 7.42 12.91
C LYS A 134 -9.06 6.02 12.71
N VAL A 135 -7.88 5.78 13.29
CA VAL A 135 -7.19 4.49 13.23
C VAL A 135 -6.91 4.05 14.66
N ASP A 136 -7.37 2.87 15.04
CA ASP A 136 -7.19 2.29 16.38
C ASP A 136 -7.54 3.25 17.52
N GLY A 137 -8.65 3.97 17.35
CA GLY A 137 -9.14 4.93 18.36
C GLY A 137 -8.51 6.32 18.31
N THR A 138 -7.42 6.51 17.57
CA THR A 138 -6.68 7.77 17.44
C THR A 138 -7.05 8.50 16.15
N TRP A 139 -7.26 9.81 16.22
CA TRP A 139 -7.50 10.65 15.06
C TRP A 139 -6.21 11.11 14.40
N TYR A 140 -6.19 11.05 13.08
CA TYR A 140 -5.14 11.55 12.19
C TYR A 140 -5.76 12.45 11.12
N HIS A 141 -4.96 13.27 10.51
CA HIS A 141 -5.36 14.06 9.35
C HIS A 141 -4.44 13.75 8.17
N LEU A 142 -5.05 13.34 7.06
CA LEU A 142 -4.38 13.15 5.77
C LEU A 142 -4.77 14.32 4.88
N ASP A 143 -3.83 14.97 4.24
CA ASP A 143 -4.13 16.06 3.33
C ASP A 143 -4.80 15.58 2.02
N ALA A 144 -5.07 16.48 1.09
CA ALA A 144 -5.71 16.14 -0.18
C ALA A 144 -4.87 15.20 -1.06
N SER A 145 -3.56 15.13 -0.84
CA SER A 145 -2.66 14.18 -1.50
C SER A 145 -2.58 12.82 -0.79
N GLY A 146 -3.25 12.67 0.36
CA GLY A 146 -3.18 11.51 1.24
C GLY A 146 -2.00 11.54 2.20
N ALA A 147 -1.14 12.57 2.18
CA ALA A 147 0.00 12.67 3.06
C ALA A 147 -0.44 12.95 4.51
N MET A 148 0.11 12.20 5.47
CA MET A 148 -0.18 12.38 6.88
C MET A 148 0.37 13.72 7.39
N SER A 149 -0.52 14.54 7.97
CA SER A 149 -0.14 15.78 8.67
C SER A 149 0.55 15.43 9.99
N ALA A 150 1.69 16.05 10.28
CA ALA A 150 2.40 15.91 11.53
C ALA A 150 3.09 17.22 11.94
N SER A 151 3.26 17.46 13.24
CA SER A 151 3.84 18.68 13.81
C SER A 151 3.22 19.95 13.24
N THR A 152 1.90 19.96 13.04
CA THR A 152 1.20 21.05 12.33
C THR A 152 -0.20 21.30 12.86
N TRP A 153 -0.69 22.50 12.58
CA TRP A 153 -2.06 22.91 12.86
C TRP A 153 -2.97 22.67 11.66
N VAL A 154 -4.15 22.14 11.91
CA VAL A 154 -5.21 21.95 10.92
C VAL A 154 -6.46 22.71 11.36
N ARG A 155 -7.09 23.46 10.44
CA ARG A 155 -8.36 24.15 10.70
C ARG A 155 -9.51 23.43 10.04
N ALA A 156 -10.47 22.98 10.85
CA ALA A 156 -11.69 22.34 10.39
C ALA A 156 -12.84 22.73 11.35
N GLY A 157 -13.37 23.97 11.16
CA GLY A 157 -14.29 24.60 12.11
C GLY A 157 -13.59 25.15 13.36
N ALA A 158 -12.77 24.32 14.03
CA ALA A 158 -11.83 24.68 15.09
C ALA A 158 -10.37 24.48 14.66
N TRP A 159 -9.41 24.85 15.52
CA TRP A 159 -8.01 24.50 15.33
C TRP A 159 -7.70 23.18 16.03
N TYR A 160 -6.96 22.32 15.36
CA TYR A 160 -6.48 21.02 15.84
C TYR A 160 -4.98 20.92 15.64
N TYR A 161 -4.27 20.33 16.56
CA TYR A 161 -2.83 20.08 16.42
C TYR A 161 -2.54 18.61 16.22
N LEU A 162 -1.78 18.29 15.19
CA LEU A 162 -1.25 16.95 14.94
C LEU A 162 0.18 16.93 15.49
N GLY A 163 0.43 16.06 16.45
CA GLY A 163 1.77 15.90 17.04
C GLY A 163 2.78 15.31 16.06
N GLU A 164 3.99 15.06 16.53
CA GLU A 164 5.07 14.49 15.73
C GLU A 164 4.71 13.12 15.13
N SER A 165 3.97 12.29 15.87
CA SER A 165 3.47 11.00 15.40
C SER A 165 2.35 11.10 14.36
N GLY A 166 1.80 12.30 14.12
CA GLY A 166 0.59 12.56 13.35
C GLY A 166 -0.70 12.42 14.14
N ALA A 167 -0.66 11.96 15.39
CA ALA A 167 -1.82 11.83 16.26
C ALA A 167 -2.36 13.22 16.63
N MET A 168 -3.70 13.36 16.61
CA MET A 168 -4.39 14.56 17.08
C MET A 168 -4.19 14.74 18.58
N ALA A 169 -3.71 15.93 18.98
CA ALA A 169 -3.51 16.26 20.38
C ALA A 169 -4.85 16.47 21.12
N THR A 170 -4.90 16.04 22.37
CA THR A 170 -5.96 16.32 23.35
C THR A 170 -5.34 16.64 24.69
N GLY A 171 -6.01 17.41 25.54
CA GLY A 171 -5.42 17.89 26.79
C GLY A 171 -4.29 18.88 26.54
N TRP A 172 -3.32 18.92 27.46
CA TRP A 172 -2.14 19.80 27.36
C TRP A 172 -1.11 19.24 26.37
N PHE A 173 -0.61 20.11 25.52
CA PHE A 173 0.46 19.77 24.56
C PHE A 173 1.32 20.99 24.24
N LYS A 174 2.53 20.75 23.75
CA LYS A 174 3.41 21.79 23.21
C LYS A 174 3.40 21.79 21.69
N ALA A 175 3.32 22.98 21.10
CA ALA A 175 3.65 23.23 19.70
C ALA A 175 4.85 24.20 19.68
N GLY A 176 6.03 23.69 19.34
CA GLY A 176 7.31 24.35 19.66
C GLY A 176 7.47 24.46 21.18
N ASP A 177 7.83 25.67 21.66
CA ASP A 177 8.02 25.92 23.10
C ASP A 177 6.74 26.42 23.80
N THR A 178 5.64 26.55 23.09
CA THR A 178 4.40 27.13 23.61
C THR A 178 3.41 26.05 24.02
N TRP A 179 2.82 26.20 25.21
CA TRP A 179 1.75 25.33 25.69
C TRP A 179 0.39 25.75 25.13
N TYR A 180 -0.40 24.72 24.79
CA TYR A 180 -1.78 24.80 24.34
C TYR A 180 -2.61 23.76 25.05
N TYR A 181 -3.92 23.91 25.00
CA TYR A 181 -4.89 22.95 25.50
C TYR A 181 -5.94 22.66 24.46
N ALA A 182 -6.16 21.39 24.15
CA ALA A 182 -7.28 20.93 23.35
C ALA A 182 -8.28 20.16 24.21
N ASP A 183 -9.56 20.30 23.93
CA ASP A 183 -10.57 19.51 24.64
C ASP A 183 -10.58 18.04 24.14
N ALA A 184 -11.49 17.22 24.68
CA ALA A 184 -11.58 15.80 24.33
C ALA A 184 -11.91 15.53 22.86
N SER A 185 -12.45 16.53 22.14
CA SER A 185 -12.66 16.45 20.69
C SER A 185 -11.42 16.83 19.88
N GLY A 186 -10.35 17.28 20.53
CA GLY A 186 -9.13 17.81 19.92
C GLY A 186 -9.21 19.30 19.56
N ALA A 187 -10.35 19.96 19.81
CA ALA A 187 -10.50 21.37 19.49
C ALA A 187 -9.69 22.25 20.46
N MET A 188 -8.79 23.09 19.89
CA MET A 188 -7.97 24.04 20.65
C MET A 188 -8.89 25.00 21.43
N ARG A 189 -8.58 25.17 22.73
CA ARG A 189 -9.32 26.06 23.63
C ARG A 189 -8.66 27.42 23.70
N THR A 190 -9.50 28.42 24.03
CA THR A 190 -9.09 29.78 24.36
C THR A 190 -9.85 30.23 25.60
N GLY A 191 -9.36 31.28 26.30
CA GLY A 191 -9.96 31.73 27.55
C GLY A 191 -9.55 30.87 28.73
N TRP A 192 -10.38 30.91 29.80
CA TRP A 192 -10.11 30.16 31.02
C TRP A 192 -10.41 28.67 30.86
N VAL A 193 -9.47 27.86 31.33
CA VAL A 193 -9.58 26.40 31.40
C VAL A 193 -9.24 25.93 32.79
N SER A 194 -10.08 25.10 33.39
CA SER A 194 -9.80 24.45 34.65
C SER A 194 -9.35 23.02 34.40
N ASP A 195 -8.17 22.66 34.90
CA ASP A 195 -7.63 21.31 34.81
C ASP A 195 -6.88 20.94 36.09
N GLY A 196 -7.12 19.75 36.62
CA GLY A 196 -6.46 19.26 37.85
C GLY A 196 -6.66 20.15 39.08
N GLY A 197 -7.74 20.95 39.13
CA GLY A 197 -8.02 21.89 40.23
C GLY A 197 -7.32 23.24 40.11
N SER A 198 -6.57 23.47 39.06
CA SER A 198 -5.91 24.74 38.71
C SER A 198 -6.62 25.45 37.56
N TRP A 199 -6.52 26.76 37.51
CA TRP A 199 -7.04 27.58 36.43
C TRP A 199 -5.90 28.11 35.55
N TYR A 200 -6.09 27.99 34.23
CA TYR A 200 -5.15 28.43 33.21
C TYR A 200 -5.86 29.37 32.25
N TYR A 201 -5.14 30.32 31.67
CA TYR A 201 -5.69 31.20 30.65
C TYR A 201 -4.98 31.00 29.32
N LEU A 202 -5.76 30.68 28.30
CA LEU A 202 -5.30 30.56 26.92
C LEU A 202 -5.68 31.86 26.19
N GLY A 203 -4.72 32.52 25.60
CA GLY A 203 -4.95 33.74 24.81
C GLY A 203 -5.82 33.48 23.58
N SER A 204 -6.09 34.53 22.82
CA SER A 204 -6.89 34.40 21.57
C SER A 204 -6.23 33.51 20.51
N SER A 205 -4.91 33.35 20.56
CA SER A 205 -4.15 32.42 19.72
C SER A 205 -4.18 30.98 20.25
N GLY A 206 -4.76 30.72 21.42
CA GLY A 206 -4.71 29.44 22.14
C GLY A 206 -3.47 29.24 22.99
N ALA A 207 -2.46 30.12 22.88
CA ALA A 207 -1.23 30.03 23.67
C ALA A 207 -1.52 30.25 25.16
N MET A 208 -0.94 29.40 26.03
CA MET A 208 -1.05 29.57 27.48
C MET A 208 -0.34 30.86 27.91
N ALA A 209 -1.07 31.71 28.63
CA ALA A 209 -0.54 32.95 29.18
C ALA A 209 0.17 32.69 30.52
N THR A 210 1.24 33.43 30.79
CA THR A 210 1.95 33.44 32.08
C THR A 210 2.22 34.88 32.51
N GLY A 211 2.49 35.10 33.80
CA GLY A 211 2.70 36.43 34.35
C GLY A 211 1.41 37.21 34.60
N TRP A 212 1.45 38.53 34.56
CA TRP A 212 0.29 39.34 34.84
C TRP A 212 -0.68 39.39 33.67
N LEU A 213 -1.94 39.02 33.96
CA LEU A 213 -3.07 39.11 33.05
C LEU A 213 -4.07 40.15 33.55
N GLN A 214 -4.39 41.15 32.70
CA GLN A 214 -5.45 42.12 32.95
C GLN A 214 -6.69 41.77 32.17
N GLN A 215 -7.83 41.64 32.85
CA GLN A 215 -9.12 41.47 32.24
C GLN A 215 -10.11 42.52 32.78
N GLY A 216 -10.36 43.55 31.99
CA GLY A 216 -11.13 44.71 32.47
C GLY A 216 -10.38 45.42 33.61
N ALA A 217 -11.03 45.53 34.78
CA ALA A 217 -10.44 46.09 35.99
C ALA A 217 -9.69 45.06 36.87
N THR A 218 -9.75 43.78 36.53
CA THR A 218 -9.18 42.68 37.36
C THR A 218 -7.81 42.31 36.83
N TRP A 219 -6.88 42.15 37.78
CA TRP A 219 -5.56 41.59 37.54
C TRP A 219 -5.40 40.22 38.18
N SER A 220 -4.85 39.27 37.41
CA SER A 220 -4.51 37.91 37.86
C SER A 220 -3.04 37.63 37.55
N TYR A 221 -2.38 36.92 38.44
CA TYR A 221 -0.99 36.47 38.17
C TYR A 221 -0.98 34.99 37.84
N LEU A 222 -0.57 34.66 36.63
CA LEU A 222 -0.44 33.30 36.10
C LEU A 222 0.99 32.81 36.32
N ARG A 223 1.17 31.72 37.04
CA ARG A 223 2.51 31.21 37.36
C ARG A 223 3.17 30.60 36.12
N PRO A 224 4.47 30.84 35.87
CA PRO A 224 5.17 30.33 34.67
C PRO A 224 5.25 28.80 34.57
N ASP A 225 5.26 28.11 35.69
CA ASP A 225 5.50 26.68 35.86
C ASP A 225 4.21 25.87 36.06
N SER A 226 3.08 26.55 36.26
CA SER A 226 1.79 25.90 36.52
C SER A 226 0.57 26.66 35.92
N GLY A 227 0.80 27.77 35.26
CA GLY A 227 -0.25 28.61 34.66
C GLY A 227 -0.88 29.61 35.64
#